data_8269c84eb49f3781dadd1e1f8299c80a
#
_entry.id   8269c84eb49f3781dadd1e1f8299c80a
#
_cell.length_a   1.000
_cell.length_b   1.000
_cell.length_c   1.000
_cell.angle_alpha   90.00
_cell.angle_beta   90.00
_cell.angle_gamma   90.00
#
_symmetry.space_group_name_H-M   'P 1'
#
loop_
_entity.id
_entity.type
_entity.pdbx_description
1 polymer ?
#
loop_
_entity_poly.entity_id
_entity_poly.type
_entity_poly.pdbx_seq_one_letter_code
_entity_poly.pdbx_strand_id
1 'polypeptide(L)'
;QESYLLLAIYGLSMLASSIPAVLVVFFVRDLLGTEELTGLFLLLYFLSGASAMPLWRAMSVRLGKNQAWVFSNILAVVGFIGAFFLGTGDHWAYAIVCVVSGLALGADLTLPPSILADHIHAHNHTAYSGMHYALLGFVAKFSLALASAIALPTLDAAGFKPHAANSEQALMTLSIAYALIPSALKLTSAGLLYSYILRSQPGVSHGKIQNHSNHRPSHHA
;
A
#
# COMPACT_ATOMS: atom_id res chain seq x y z
N GLN A 1 11.93 -14.91 -9.78
CA GLN A 1 10.44 -14.82 -9.81
C GLN A 1 9.89 -14.06 -8.60
N GLU A 2 10.42 -14.28 -7.40
CA GLU A 2 9.95 -13.63 -6.16
C GLU A 2 10.10 -12.12 -6.16
N SER A 3 11.21 -11.60 -6.69
CA SER A 3 11.47 -10.16 -6.78
C SER A 3 10.45 -9.44 -7.68
N TYR A 4 10.04 -10.05 -8.79
CA TYR A 4 9.03 -9.47 -9.68
C TYR A 4 7.65 -9.45 -9.05
N LEU A 5 7.32 -10.48 -8.26
CA LEU A 5 6.06 -10.52 -7.52
C LEU A 5 6.00 -9.41 -6.46
N LEU A 6 7.06 -9.23 -5.68
CA LEU A 6 7.15 -8.14 -4.71
C LEU A 6 7.04 -6.76 -5.38
N LEU A 7 7.67 -6.58 -6.54
CA LEU A 7 7.58 -5.34 -7.32
C LEU A 7 6.16 -5.09 -7.85
N ALA A 8 5.47 -6.14 -8.31
CA ALA A 8 4.08 -6.04 -8.75
C ALA A 8 3.14 -5.69 -7.59
N ILE A 9 3.30 -6.31 -6.42
CA ILE A 9 2.56 -5.98 -5.19
C ILE A 9 2.79 -4.53 -4.80
N TYR A 10 4.04 -4.07 -4.85
CA TYR A 10 4.40 -2.68 -4.57
C TYR A 10 3.74 -1.73 -5.58
N GLY A 11 3.82 -2.03 -6.89
CA GLY A 11 3.18 -1.22 -7.92
C GLY A 11 1.67 -1.10 -7.74
N LEU A 12 1.00 -2.20 -7.38
CA LEU A 12 -0.42 -2.22 -7.10
C LEU A 12 -0.77 -1.37 -5.86
N SER A 13 0.03 -1.47 -4.79
CA SER A 13 -0.12 -0.65 -3.59
C SER A 13 0.12 0.83 -3.87
N MET A 14 1.13 1.16 -4.68
CA MET A 14 1.43 2.55 -5.09
C MET A 14 0.34 3.12 -5.98
N LEU A 15 -0.19 2.34 -6.93
CA LEU A 15 -1.32 2.76 -7.76
C LEU A 15 -2.55 3.08 -6.91
N ALA A 16 -2.86 2.21 -5.93
CA ALA A 16 -3.94 2.43 -4.98
C ALA A 16 -3.81 3.74 -4.20
N SER A 17 -2.60 4.08 -3.75
CA SER A 17 -2.34 5.33 -3.02
C SER A 17 -2.28 6.56 -3.95
N SER A 18 -1.93 6.37 -5.22
CA SER A 18 -1.81 7.44 -6.21
C SER A 18 -3.15 7.98 -6.69
N ILE A 19 -4.19 7.13 -6.77
CA ILE A 19 -5.53 7.55 -7.21
C ILE A 19 -6.12 8.62 -6.28
N PRO A 20 -6.21 8.43 -4.96
CA PRO A 20 -6.65 9.48 -4.06
C PRO A 20 -5.74 10.73 -4.09
N ALA A 21 -4.43 10.55 -4.26
CA ALA A 21 -3.51 11.68 -4.34
C ALA A 21 -3.79 12.60 -5.55
N VAL A 22 -4.21 12.02 -6.68
CA VAL A 22 -4.64 12.79 -7.87
C VAL A 22 -5.99 13.46 -7.66
N LEU A 23 -6.92 12.79 -6.96
CA LEU A 23 -8.31 13.22 -6.85
C LEU A 23 -8.61 14.07 -5.62
N VAL A 24 -7.67 14.18 -4.66
CA VAL A 24 -7.89 14.84 -3.36
C VAL A 24 -8.45 16.25 -3.49
N VAL A 25 -7.93 17.05 -4.42
CA VAL A 25 -8.36 18.44 -4.60
C VAL A 25 -9.83 18.50 -5.07
N PHE A 26 -10.21 17.64 -6.00
CA PHE A 26 -11.60 17.54 -6.48
C PHE A 26 -12.53 17.03 -5.37
N PHE A 27 -12.09 16.03 -4.60
CA PHE A 27 -12.86 15.47 -3.50
C PHE A 27 -13.15 16.52 -2.42
N VAL A 28 -12.12 17.25 -1.98
CA VAL A 28 -12.26 18.27 -0.93
C VAL A 28 -13.07 19.46 -1.39
N ARG A 29 -12.85 19.93 -2.63
CA ARG A 29 -13.52 21.11 -3.17
C ARG A 29 -14.95 20.82 -3.61
N ASP A 30 -15.13 19.85 -4.51
CA ASP A 30 -16.38 19.68 -5.24
C ASP A 30 -17.38 18.78 -4.50
N LEU A 31 -16.89 17.87 -3.61
CA LEU A 31 -17.76 16.99 -2.85
C LEU A 31 -17.94 17.48 -1.41
N LEU A 32 -16.84 17.77 -0.69
CA LEU A 32 -16.94 18.25 0.70
C LEU A 32 -17.29 19.74 0.79
N GLY A 33 -17.01 20.54 -0.26
CA GLY A 33 -17.29 21.98 -0.27
C GLY A 33 -16.40 22.80 0.67
N THR A 34 -15.17 22.33 0.94
CA THR A 34 -14.24 22.93 1.91
C THR A 34 -12.85 23.14 1.33
N GLU A 35 -12.77 23.80 0.17
CA GLU A 35 -11.52 24.02 -0.58
C GLU A 35 -10.42 24.66 0.27
N GLU A 36 -10.76 25.62 1.14
CA GLU A 36 -9.86 26.33 2.04
C GLU A 36 -9.15 25.41 3.03
N LEU A 37 -9.71 24.24 3.33
CA LEU A 37 -9.12 23.25 4.25
C LEU A 37 -8.21 22.24 3.54
N THR A 38 -8.07 22.28 2.21
CA THR A 38 -7.27 21.33 1.44
C THR A 38 -5.83 21.24 1.95
N GLY A 39 -5.20 22.40 2.22
CA GLY A 39 -3.84 22.44 2.74
C GLY A 39 -3.71 21.80 4.13
N LEU A 40 -4.71 21.99 5.00
CA LEU A 40 -4.76 21.37 6.33
C LEU A 40 -4.90 19.84 6.22
N PHE A 41 -5.78 19.35 5.35
CA PHE A 41 -5.97 17.91 5.15
C PHE A 41 -4.72 17.23 4.61
N LEU A 42 -4.03 17.86 3.63
CA LEU A 42 -2.74 17.37 3.13
C LEU A 42 -1.67 17.37 4.22
N LEU A 43 -1.62 18.43 5.04
CA LEU A 43 -0.70 18.50 6.18
C LEU A 43 -0.96 17.36 7.18
N LEU A 44 -2.21 17.14 7.56
CA LEU A 44 -2.60 16.03 8.46
C LEU A 44 -2.20 14.67 7.88
N TYR A 45 -2.45 14.45 6.60
CA TYR A 45 -2.11 13.22 5.89
C TYR A 45 -0.59 12.96 5.90
N PHE A 46 0.22 13.92 5.46
CA PHE A 46 1.67 13.76 5.40
C PHE A 46 2.33 13.73 6.79
N LEU A 47 1.85 14.54 7.72
CA LEU A 47 2.36 14.55 9.10
C LEU A 47 2.06 13.23 9.81
N SER A 48 0.86 12.68 9.63
CA SER A 48 0.50 11.35 10.13
C SER A 48 1.39 10.26 9.53
N GLY A 49 1.66 10.33 8.23
CA GLY A 49 2.57 9.41 7.54
C GLY A 49 3.99 9.47 8.10
N ALA A 50 4.54 10.66 8.24
CA ALA A 50 5.88 10.86 8.78
C ALA A 50 5.99 10.37 10.24
N SER A 51 5.02 10.70 11.08
CA SER A 51 4.99 10.29 12.50
C SER A 51 4.77 8.77 12.67
N ALA A 52 4.14 8.10 11.69
CA ALA A 52 3.91 6.66 11.72
C ALA A 52 5.14 5.82 11.33
N MET A 53 6.15 6.39 10.66
CA MET A 53 7.32 5.63 10.20
C MET A 53 8.03 4.87 11.34
N PRO A 54 8.36 5.48 12.52
CA PRO A 54 8.97 4.75 13.62
C PRO A 54 8.05 3.66 14.20
N LEU A 55 6.73 3.86 14.20
CA LEU A 55 5.75 2.85 14.62
C LEU A 55 5.81 1.62 13.71
N TRP A 56 5.80 1.82 12.39
CA TRP A 56 5.89 0.72 11.42
C TRP A 56 7.22 -0.01 11.50
N ARG A 57 8.31 0.71 11.75
CA ARG A 57 9.62 0.10 12.01
C ARG A 57 9.58 -0.78 13.27
N ALA A 58 9.03 -0.29 14.37
CA ALA A 58 8.92 -1.07 15.61
C ALA A 58 8.01 -2.31 15.42
N MET A 59 6.90 -2.14 14.69
CA MET A 59 5.97 -3.24 14.39
C MET A 59 6.61 -4.28 13.47
N SER A 60 7.41 -3.87 12.49
CA SER A 60 8.10 -4.78 11.57
C SER A 60 9.16 -5.66 12.27
N VAL A 61 9.77 -5.16 13.36
CA VAL A 61 10.70 -5.96 14.18
C VAL A 61 9.97 -7.06 14.94
N ARG A 62 8.73 -6.81 15.39
CA ARG A 62 7.95 -7.76 16.20
C ARG A 62 7.18 -8.78 15.33
N LEU A 63 6.55 -8.34 14.28
CA LEU A 63 5.64 -9.14 13.44
C LEU A 63 6.29 -9.62 12.15
N GLY A 64 7.41 -9.01 11.76
CA GLY A 64 7.99 -9.16 10.43
C GLY A 64 7.49 -8.09 9.44
N LYS A 65 8.35 -7.72 8.49
CA LYS A 65 8.09 -6.61 7.54
C LYS A 65 6.87 -6.86 6.65
N ASN A 66 6.73 -8.08 6.12
CA ASN A 66 5.64 -8.44 5.24
C ASN A 66 4.27 -8.38 5.95
N GLN A 67 4.19 -8.91 7.19
CA GLN A 67 2.96 -8.87 7.99
C GLN A 67 2.59 -7.42 8.35
N ALA A 68 3.57 -6.61 8.77
CA ALA A 68 3.36 -5.20 9.05
C ALA A 68 2.80 -4.46 7.82
N TRP A 69 3.27 -4.81 6.62
CA TRP A 69 2.76 -4.21 5.38
C TRP A 69 1.34 -4.69 5.02
N VAL A 70 0.98 -5.94 5.28
CA VAL A 70 -0.42 -6.40 5.17
C VAL A 70 -1.32 -5.58 6.09
N PHE A 71 -0.93 -5.40 7.37
CA PHE A 71 -1.71 -4.59 8.30
C PHE A 71 -1.89 -3.14 7.83
N SER A 72 -0.85 -2.53 7.25
CA SER A 72 -0.96 -1.17 6.73
C SER A 72 -1.92 -1.07 5.55
N ASN A 73 -1.92 -2.07 4.65
CA ASN A 73 -2.87 -2.11 3.55
C ASN A 73 -4.32 -2.21 4.05
N ILE A 74 -4.59 -3.01 5.09
CA ILE A 74 -5.91 -3.08 5.71
C ILE A 74 -6.28 -1.74 6.38
N LEU A 75 -5.34 -1.10 7.07
CA LEU A 75 -5.57 0.24 7.64
C LEU A 75 -5.91 1.28 6.58
N ALA A 76 -5.23 1.25 5.42
CA ALA A 76 -5.53 2.11 4.27
C ALA A 76 -6.96 1.87 3.75
N VAL A 77 -7.38 0.59 3.65
CA VAL A 77 -8.75 0.23 3.25
C VAL A 77 -9.78 0.83 4.18
N VAL A 78 -9.57 0.74 5.50
CA VAL A 78 -10.49 1.34 6.50
C VAL A 78 -10.59 2.85 6.30
N GLY A 79 -9.45 3.54 6.10
CA GLY A 79 -9.42 4.97 5.82
C GLY A 79 -10.17 5.34 4.54
N PHE A 80 -9.87 4.66 3.43
CA PHE A 80 -10.50 4.96 2.14
C PHE A 80 -11.99 4.62 2.10
N ILE A 81 -12.42 3.49 2.67
CA ILE A 81 -13.85 3.16 2.76
C ILE A 81 -14.57 4.22 3.59
N GLY A 82 -13.97 4.74 4.68
CA GLY A 82 -14.53 5.83 5.45
C GLY A 82 -14.84 7.06 4.60
N ALA A 83 -13.97 7.40 3.64
CA ALA A 83 -14.18 8.52 2.73
C ALA A 83 -15.41 8.36 1.83
N PHE A 84 -15.79 7.13 1.49
CA PHE A 84 -16.96 6.86 0.62
C PHE A 84 -18.28 7.37 1.18
N PHE A 85 -18.42 7.40 2.50
CA PHE A 85 -19.65 7.80 3.18
C PHE A 85 -19.73 9.30 3.48
N LEU A 86 -18.73 10.08 3.05
CA LEU A 86 -18.67 11.51 3.34
C LEU A 86 -19.39 12.32 2.25
N GLY A 87 -19.98 13.43 2.72
CA GLY A 87 -20.66 14.41 1.87
C GLY A 87 -20.29 15.84 2.23
N THR A 88 -21.04 16.79 1.69
CA THR A 88 -20.82 18.22 1.92
C THR A 88 -20.91 18.58 3.42
N GLY A 89 -19.83 19.19 3.94
CA GLY A 89 -19.73 19.62 5.33
C GLY A 89 -19.04 18.61 6.28
N ASP A 90 -18.74 17.38 5.84
CA ASP A 90 -18.13 16.33 6.67
C ASP A 90 -16.61 16.51 6.87
N HIS A 91 -16.17 17.75 7.06
CA HIS A 91 -14.74 18.09 7.16
C HIS A 91 -14.02 17.42 8.35
N TRP A 92 -14.67 17.27 9.50
CA TRP A 92 -14.08 16.59 10.66
C TRP A 92 -13.89 15.09 10.43
N ALA A 93 -14.88 14.44 9.84
CA ALA A 93 -14.77 13.02 9.48
C ALA A 93 -13.69 12.79 8.43
N TYR A 94 -13.57 13.72 7.46
CA TYR A 94 -12.50 13.66 6.48
C TYR A 94 -11.11 13.90 7.09
N ALA A 95 -10.97 14.75 8.11
CA ALA A 95 -9.71 14.90 8.84
C ALA A 95 -9.27 13.57 9.48
N ILE A 96 -10.21 12.78 10.02
CA ILE A 96 -9.93 11.44 10.55
C ILE A 96 -9.49 10.50 9.43
N VAL A 97 -10.15 10.53 8.27
CA VAL A 97 -9.73 9.76 7.08
C VAL A 97 -8.30 10.10 6.67
N CYS A 98 -7.94 11.39 6.66
CA CYS A 98 -6.58 11.85 6.34
C CYS A 98 -5.54 11.30 7.33
N VAL A 99 -5.85 11.31 8.63
CA VAL A 99 -4.97 10.75 9.65
C VAL A 99 -4.80 9.24 9.46
N VAL A 100 -5.89 8.49 9.33
CA VAL A 100 -5.87 7.02 9.21
C VAL A 100 -5.14 6.58 7.94
N SER A 101 -5.48 7.19 6.78
CA SER A 101 -4.81 6.88 5.52
C SER A 101 -3.36 7.36 5.50
N GLY A 102 -3.06 8.49 6.17
CA GLY A 102 -1.69 8.96 6.38
C GLY A 102 -0.85 8.00 7.20
N LEU A 103 -1.38 7.44 8.29
CA LEU A 103 -0.68 6.39 9.05
C LEU A 103 -0.27 5.22 8.13
N ALA A 104 -1.16 4.77 7.24
CA ALA A 104 -0.85 3.72 6.28
C ALA A 104 0.23 4.13 5.26
N LEU A 105 0.25 5.40 4.82
CA LEU A 105 1.28 5.95 3.95
C LEU A 105 2.69 5.75 4.55
N GLY A 106 2.83 5.96 5.86
CA GLY A 106 4.11 5.77 6.56
C GLY A 106 4.70 4.37 6.36
N ALA A 107 3.85 3.34 6.29
CA ALA A 107 4.28 1.98 5.98
C ALA A 107 4.70 1.82 4.51
N ASP A 108 3.93 2.36 3.57
CA ASP A 108 4.24 2.29 2.13
C ASP A 108 5.59 2.97 1.80
N LEU A 109 6.00 3.97 2.57
CA LEU A 109 7.28 4.64 2.40
C LEU A 109 8.46 3.90 3.05
N THR A 110 8.22 3.09 4.08
CA THR A 110 9.28 2.45 4.88
C THR A 110 9.45 0.96 4.63
N LEU A 111 8.36 0.22 4.52
CA LEU A 111 8.42 -1.24 4.47
C LEU A 111 8.90 -1.80 3.13
N PRO A 112 8.38 -1.38 1.95
CA PRO A 112 8.82 -1.91 0.67
C PRO A 112 10.31 -1.73 0.39
N PRO A 113 10.92 -0.53 0.62
CA PRO A 113 12.36 -0.37 0.47
C PRO A 113 13.17 -1.26 1.43
N SER A 114 12.65 -1.46 2.66
CA SER A 114 13.30 -2.31 3.66
C SER A 114 13.21 -3.81 3.31
N ILE A 115 12.08 -4.26 2.75
CA ILE A 115 11.92 -5.64 2.26
C ILE A 115 12.85 -5.89 1.06
N LEU A 116 12.94 -4.91 0.15
CA LEU A 116 13.86 -4.99 -0.98
C LEU A 116 15.32 -5.07 -0.54
N ALA A 117 15.72 -4.28 0.48
CA ALA A 117 17.07 -4.34 1.02
C ALA A 117 17.42 -5.74 1.54
N ASP A 118 16.52 -6.38 2.29
CA ASP A 118 16.71 -7.74 2.78
C ASP A 118 16.88 -8.75 1.62
N HIS A 119 16.06 -8.59 0.58
CA HIS A 119 16.12 -9.46 -0.59
C HIS A 119 17.44 -9.32 -1.36
N ILE A 120 17.94 -8.09 -1.52
CA ILE A 120 19.25 -7.80 -2.15
C ILE A 120 20.38 -8.44 -1.34
N HIS A 121 20.37 -8.31 -0.03
CA HIS A 121 21.39 -8.90 0.86
C HIS A 121 21.34 -10.43 0.84
N ALA A 122 20.16 -11.04 0.89
CA ALA A 122 19.99 -12.49 0.88
C ALA A 122 20.54 -13.16 -0.40
N HIS A 123 20.48 -12.46 -1.53
CA HIS A 123 20.91 -13.00 -2.84
C HIS A 123 22.29 -12.49 -3.31
N ASN A 124 23.04 -11.80 -2.45
CA ASN A 124 24.37 -11.25 -2.76
C ASN A 124 24.40 -10.28 -3.96
N HIS A 125 23.26 -9.61 -4.26
CA HIS A 125 23.10 -8.69 -5.38
C HIS A 125 23.45 -7.23 -5.01
N THR A 126 24.38 -7.01 -4.08
CA THR A 126 24.76 -5.67 -3.59
C THR A 126 25.31 -4.75 -4.69
N ALA A 127 25.97 -5.32 -5.72
CA ALA A 127 26.47 -4.56 -6.87
C ALA A 127 25.36 -3.87 -7.69
N TYR A 128 24.13 -4.38 -7.64
CA TYR A 128 22.97 -3.85 -8.38
C TYR A 128 21.93 -3.14 -7.49
N SER A 129 22.27 -2.86 -6.24
CA SER A 129 21.34 -2.23 -5.28
C SER A 129 20.78 -0.89 -5.81
N GLY A 130 21.60 -0.05 -6.43
CA GLY A 130 21.15 1.21 -7.02
C GLY A 130 20.06 1.04 -8.08
N MET A 131 20.19 0.01 -8.94
CA MET A 131 19.19 -0.31 -9.97
C MET A 131 17.86 -0.73 -9.35
N HIS A 132 17.87 -1.53 -8.28
CA HIS A 132 16.65 -1.98 -7.60
C HIS A 132 15.91 -0.82 -6.93
N TYR A 133 16.61 0.12 -6.28
CA TYR A 133 16.00 1.31 -5.72
C TYR A 133 15.49 2.29 -6.78
N ALA A 134 16.22 2.43 -7.91
CA ALA A 134 15.74 3.21 -9.05
C ALA A 134 14.45 2.64 -9.63
N LEU A 135 14.33 1.30 -9.66
CA LEU A 135 13.11 0.62 -10.11
C LEU A 135 11.92 0.88 -9.17
N LEU A 136 12.10 0.87 -7.84
CA LEU A 136 11.05 1.27 -6.90
C LEU A 136 10.60 2.72 -7.16
N GLY A 137 11.55 3.65 -7.31
CA GLY A 137 11.25 5.03 -7.63
C GLY A 137 10.52 5.20 -8.96
N PHE A 138 10.90 4.43 -9.97
CA PHE A 138 10.23 4.39 -11.26
C PHE A 138 8.78 3.90 -11.13
N VAL A 139 8.57 2.77 -10.44
CA VAL A 139 7.23 2.19 -10.22
C VAL A 139 6.32 3.17 -9.49
N ALA A 140 6.81 3.86 -8.46
CA ALA A 140 6.02 4.87 -7.74
C ALA A 140 5.58 6.04 -8.65
N LYS A 141 6.50 6.59 -9.46
CA LYS A 141 6.19 7.66 -10.42
C LYS A 141 5.28 7.19 -11.54
N PHE A 142 5.53 6.00 -12.08
CA PHE A 142 4.68 5.38 -13.10
C PHE A 142 3.26 5.13 -12.58
N SER A 143 3.11 4.67 -11.34
CA SER A 143 1.80 4.51 -10.68
C SER A 143 1.04 5.83 -10.58
N LEU A 144 1.72 6.94 -10.26
CA LEU A 144 1.10 8.27 -10.22
C LEU A 144 0.63 8.73 -11.61
N ALA A 145 1.47 8.53 -12.64
CA ALA A 145 1.12 8.86 -14.02
C ALA A 145 -0.07 8.02 -14.51
N LEU A 146 -0.05 6.70 -14.20
CA LEU A 146 -1.13 5.78 -14.56
C LEU A 146 -2.44 6.13 -13.83
N ALA A 147 -2.36 6.48 -12.54
CA ALA A 147 -3.52 6.94 -11.77
C ALA A 147 -4.15 8.18 -12.41
N SER A 148 -3.34 9.18 -12.81
CA SER A 148 -3.83 10.37 -13.51
C SER A 148 -4.46 10.04 -14.85
N ALA A 149 -3.81 9.16 -15.64
CA ALA A 149 -4.26 8.75 -16.97
C ALA A 149 -5.58 7.95 -16.94
N ILE A 150 -5.90 7.31 -15.82
CA ILE A 150 -7.16 6.56 -15.66
C ILE A 150 -8.22 7.41 -14.96
N ALA A 151 -7.88 8.04 -13.83
CA ALA A 151 -8.86 8.71 -12.98
C ALA A 151 -9.47 9.94 -13.63
N LEU A 152 -8.65 10.79 -14.28
CA LEU A 152 -9.17 12.04 -14.87
C LEU A 152 -10.11 11.81 -16.07
N PRO A 153 -9.78 10.95 -17.06
CA PRO A 153 -10.73 10.64 -18.14
C PRO A 153 -11.99 9.92 -17.64
N THR A 154 -11.89 9.11 -16.58
CA THR A 154 -13.07 8.45 -15.99
C THR A 154 -14.04 9.48 -15.40
N LEU A 155 -13.54 10.50 -14.72
CA LEU A 155 -14.36 11.60 -14.21
C LEU A 155 -14.95 12.45 -15.34
N ASP A 156 -14.16 12.76 -16.37
CA ASP A 156 -14.64 13.52 -17.54
C ASP A 156 -15.78 12.77 -18.26
N ALA A 157 -15.62 11.47 -18.49
CA ALA A 157 -16.65 10.60 -19.06
C ALA A 157 -17.94 10.54 -18.23
N ALA A 158 -17.85 10.72 -16.91
CA ALA A 158 -19.01 10.84 -16.01
C ALA A 158 -19.62 12.27 -16.00
N GLY A 159 -19.09 13.18 -16.81
CA GLY A 159 -19.56 14.56 -16.89
C GLY A 159 -19.11 15.47 -15.73
N PHE A 160 -18.09 15.02 -14.97
CA PHE A 160 -17.52 15.83 -13.88
C PHE A 160 -16.81 17.08 -14.45
N LYS A 161 -17.14 18.24 -13.90
CA LYS A 161 -16.54 19.52 -14.27
C LYS A 161 -15.95 20.20 -13.02
N PRO A 162 -14.63 20.42 -12.97
CA PRO A 162 -14.02 21.16 -11.87
C PRO A 162 -14.61 22.58 -11.74
N HIS A 163 -14.82 23.05 -10.52
CA HIS A 163 -15.37 24.38 -10.20
C HIS A 163 -16.80 24.63 -10.74
N ALA A 164 -17.58 23.61 -11.01
CA ALA A 164 -18.96 23.72 -11.47
C ALA A 164 -19.92 22.94 -10.58
N ALA A 165 -21.20 23.22 -10.67
CA ALA A 165 -22.22 22.38 -10.07
C ALA A 165 -22.25 21.03 -10.80
N ASN A 166 -21.78 19.99 -10.13
CA ASN A 166 -21.73 18.65 -10.66
C ASN A 166 -23.03 17.89 -10.36
N SER A 167 -23.41 16.99 -11.26
CA SER A 167 -24.51 16.07 -11.04
C SER A 167 -24.20 15.10 -9.90
N GLU A 168 -25.22 14.57 -9.26
CA GLU A 168 -25.08 13.53 -8.23
C GLU A 168 -24.32 12.31 -8.76
N GLN A 169 -24.56 11.94 -10.01
CA GLN A 169 -23.84 10.83 -10.68
C GLN A 169 -22.34 11.13 -10.83
N ALA A 170 -21.94 12.37 -11.17
CA ALA A 170 -20.55 12.74 -11.29
C ALA A 170 -19.85 12.74 -9.93
N LEU A 171 -20.51 13.24 -8.87
CA LEU A 171 -20.00 13.21 -7.49
C LEU A 171 -19.89 11.78 -6.95
N MET A 172 -20.86 10.91 -7.26
CA MET A 172 -20.80 9.49 -6.91
C MET A 172 -19.61 8.80 -7.59
N THR A 173 -19.37 9.10 -8.88
CA THR A 173 -18.21 8.57 -9.61
C THR A 173 -16.90 9.03 -8.96
N LEU A 174 -16.82 10.29 -8.52
CA LEU A 174 -15.68 10.80 -7.78
C LEU A 174 -15.48 10.04 -6.46
N SER A 175 -16.53 9.80 -5.69
CA SER A 175 -16.47 9.04 -4.43
C SER A 175 -16.02 7.60 -4.65
N ILE A 176 -16.54 6.92 -5.67
CA ILE A 176 -16.13 5.56 -6.06
C ILE A 176 -14.64 5.54 -6.44
N ALA A 177 -14.23 6.46 -7.31
CA ALA A 177 -12.84 6.56 -7.76
C ALA A 177 -11.87 6.89 -6.62
N TYR A 178 -12.27 7.77 -5.70
CA TYR A 178 -11.45 8.19 -4.57
C TYR A 178 -11.32 7.14 -3.48
N ALA A 179 -12.39 6.39 -3.18
CA ALA A 179 -12.49 5.53 -2.01
C ALA A 179 -12.52 4.03 -2.35
N LEU A 180 -13.44 3.59 -3.23
CA LEU A 180 -13.66 2.15 -3.46
C LEU A 180 -12.59 1.53 -4.35
N ILE A 181 -12.16 2.20 -5.42
CA ILE A 181 -11.12 1.67 -6.31
C ILE A 181 -9.80 1.48 -5.55
N PRO A 182 -9.28 2.48 -4.79
CA PRO A 182 -8.09 2.30 -3.98
C PRO A 182 -8.23 1.20 -2.93
N SER A 183 -9.40 1.08 -2.30
CA SER A 183 -9.67 0.03 -1.32
C SER A 183 -9.58 -1.37 -1.95
N ALA A 184 -10.17 -1.58 -3.13
CA ALA A 184 -10.09 -2.84 -3.84
C ALA A 184 -8.64 -3.19 -4.23
N LEU A 185 -7.88 -2.21 -4.72
CA LEU A 185 -6.46 -2.39 -5.07
C LEU A 185 -5.61 -2.71 -3.83
N LYS A 186 -5.84 -2.04 -2.69
CA LYS A 186 -5.15 -2.32 -1.42
C LYS A 186 -5.48 -3.70 -0.88
N LEU A 187 -6.75 -4.12 -0.95
CA LEU A 187 -7.15 -5.49 -0.56
C LEU A 187 -6.49 -6.54 -1.45
N THR A 188 -6.44 -6.31 -2.76
CA THR A 188 -5.76 -7.20 -3.70
C THR A 188 -4.26 -7.28 -3.38
N SER A 189 -3.61 -6.13 -3.14
CA SER A 189 -2.20 -6.07 -2.72
C SER A 189 -1.96 -6.83 -1.42
N ALA A 190 -2.81 -6.64 -0.40
CA ALA A 190 -2.75 -7.34 0.87
C ALA A 190 -2.91 -8.87 0.70
N GLY A 191 -3.86 -9.30 -0.13
CA GLY A 191 -4.11 -10.73 -0.43
C GLY A 191 -2.93 -11.40 -1.14
N LEU A 192 -2.35 -10.72 -2.14
CA LEU A 192 -1.15 -11.19 -2.84
C LEU A 192 0.05 -11.27 -1.88
N LEU A 193 0.25 -10.26 -1.05
CA LEU A 193 1.34 -10.24 -0.07
C LEU A 193 1.16 -11.35 0.97
N TYR A 194 -0.06 -11.58 1.46
CA TYR A 194 -0.37 -12.66 2.38
C TYR A 194 -0.12 -14.04 1.76
N SER A 195 -0.53 -14.24 0.51
CA SER A 195 -0.26 -15.48 -0.22
C SER A 195 1.25 -15.71 -0.45
N TYR A 196 2.01 -14.63 -0.65
CA TYR A 196 3.46 -14.68 -0.73
C TYR A 196 4.08 -15.13 0.60
N ILE A 197 3.61 -14.59 1.74
CA ILE A 197 4.07 -14.99 3.08
C ILE A 197 3.85 -16.49 3.31
N LEU A 198 2.66 -17.00 2.97
CA LEU A 198 2.33 -18.42 3.14
C LEU A 198 3.23 -19.36 2.31
N ARG A 199 3.62 -18.93 1.11
CA ARG A 199 4.51 -19.71 0.23
C ARG A 199 5.98 -19.67 0.69
N SER A 200 6.39 -18.57 1.31
CA SER A 200 7.77 -18.36 1.77
C SER A 200 8.07 -19.01 3.12
N GLN A 201 7.05 -19.51 3.84
CA GLN A 201 7.29 -20.34 5.03
C GLN A 201 7.70 -21.75 4.56
N PRO A 202 8.93 -22.22 4.87
CA PRO A 202 9.30 -23.60 4.59
C PRO A 202 8.33 -24.49 5.35
N GLY A 203 7.58 -25.33 4.61
CA GLY A 203 6.67 -26.30 5.19
C GLY A 203 7.41 -27.05 6.29
N VAL A 204 6.75 -27.23 7.42
CA VAL A 204 7.19 -28.16 8.48
C VAL A 204 7.36 -29.52 7.80
N SER A 205 8.60 -29.79 7.38
CA SER A 205 9.00 -31.09 6.85
C SER A 205 8.74 -32.07 7.97
N HIS A 206 7.69 -32.88 7.85
CA HIS A 206 7.51 -34.07 8.69
C HIS A 206 8.81 -34.82 8.66
N GLY A 207 9.49 -34.82 9.82
CA GLY A 207 10.77 -35.47 10.04
C GLY A 207 10.73 -36.92 9.57
N LYS A 208 11.45 -37.21 8.49
CA LYS A 208 11.99 -38.55 8.31
C LYS A 208 12.99 -38.76 9.44
N ILE A 209 12.52 -39.47 10.46
CA ILE A 209 13.39 -40.12 11.43
C ILE A 209 14.25 -41.08 10.61
N GLN A 210 15.46 -40.68 10.24
CA GLN A 210 16.48 -41.60 9.78
C GLN A 210 16.98 -42.36 11.01
N ASN A 211 16.43 -43.55 11.12
CA ASN A 211 16.93 -44.57 12.00
C ASN A 211 18.35 -44.93 11.55
N HIS A 212 19.36 -44.29 12.11
CA HIS A 212 20.74 -44.76 12.04
C HIS A 212 20.83 -46.01 12.90
N SER A 213 20.50 -47.18 12.32
CA SER A 213 20.86 -48.47 12.83
C SER A 213 22.39 -48.57 12.90
N ASN A 214 22.84 -48.63 14.14
CA ASN A 214 24.12 -48.98 14.63
C ASN A 214 24.79 -50.11 13.79
N HIS A 215 25.81 -49.80 13.02
CA HIS A 215 26.82 -50.77 12.60
C HIS A 215 28.04 -50.58 13.49
N ARG A 216 28.10 -51.40 14.55
CA ARG A 216 29.35 -51.65 15.28
C ARG A 216 30.29 -52.45 14.38
N PRO A 217 31.57 -52.10 14.21
CA PRO A 217 32.58 -53.00 13.72
C PRO A 217 33.02 -53.89 14.89
N SER A 218 32.85 -55.18 14.70
CA SER A 218 33.47 -56.23 15.55
C SER A 218 34.97 -56.24 15.32
N HIS A 219 35.74 -55.89 16.35
CA HIS A 219 37.15 -56.25 16.43
C HIS A 219 37.25 -57.74 16.73
N HIS A 220 37.90 -58.49 15.84
CA HIS A 220 38.53 -59.77 16.14
C HIS A 220 40.02 -59.69 15.84
N ALA A 221 40.79 -60.02 16.93
CA ALA A 221 42.16 -60.51 17.05
C ALA A 221 43.27 -59.93 16.13
#